data_4a169ccfeaa94b6e475de8c44a00dcaf
#
_entry.id   4a169ccfeaa94b6e475de8c44a00dcaf
#
_cell.length_a   1.000
_cell.length_b   1.000
_cell.length_c   1.000
_cell.angle_alpha   90.00
_cell.angle_beta   90.00
_cell.angle_gamma   90.00
#
_symmetry.space_group_name_H-M   'P 1'
#
loop_
_entity.id
_entity.type
_entity.pdbx_description
1 polymer ?
#
loop_
_entity_poly.entity_id
_entity_poly.type
_entity_poly.pdbx_seq_one_letter_code
_entity_poly.pdbx_strand_id
1 'polypeptide(L)'
;SDVYKRQGIQPPKTTYNPDYNPFNVSAAPPSSYSKPSKDWEQLYAGLERHASSQNFHPDENDYRAEEASPAEENPGLYDHVEDSSVSEKSGQHYQFKGRFILTSVKSGLMIIDQQRAHIRILYDKYIDQISRRQGVSQGMLFPDIVQFPLSEVAILQEIMEDLSFLGFELTDLGGGSYAINGVPAGIEGLNPIDLIQNMVHTAMEKGGKVKEEVQSILALTLAKAAAIVPGQVLTNEEMTGLVDGLFAVATPNYTPDGKTVLSVINEDDLEKLFK
;
A
#
# COMPACT_ATOMS: atom_id res chain seq x y z
N SER A 1 46.20 26.89 -40.06
CA SER A 1 45.31 28.09 -40.01
C SER A 1 44.41 28.03 -38.83
N ASP A 2 44.78 28.83 -37.84
CA ASP A 2 44.09 29.01 -36.55
C ASP A 2 42.75 29.69 -36.71
N VAL A 3 41.69 29.09 -36.20
CA VAL A 3 40.48 29.77 -35.78
C VAL A 3 39.85 29.06 -34.58
N TYR A 4 40.47 29.14 -33.41
CA TYR A 4 39.75 29.00 -32.14
C TYR A 4 40.00 30.26 -31.31
N LYS A 5 39.17 31.29 -31.54
CA LYS A 5 39.06 32.43 -30.65
C LYS A 5 38.47 31.91 -29.34
N ARG A 6 39.25 31.96 -28.26
CA ARG A 6 38.82 31.74 -26.87
C ARG A 6 37.73 32.75 -26.52
N GLN A 7 36.50 32.29 -26.46
CA GLN A 7 35.45 33.04 -25.78
C GLN A 7 35.74 32.99 -24.28
N GLY A 8 36.17 34.14 -23.72
CA GLY A 8 36.31 34.28 -22.29
C GLY A 8 34.91 34.26 -21.64
N ILE A 9 34.60 33.18 -20.96
CA ILE A 9 33.41 33.11 -20.11
C ILE A 9 33.65 34.04 -18.92
N GLN A 10 32.97 35.21 -18.94
CA GLN A 10 32.95 36.07 -17.73
C GLN A 10 31.92 35.49 -16.76
N PRO A 11 32.32 35.21 -15.50
CA PRO A 11 31.35 34.77 -14.48
C PRO A 11 30.35 35.91 -14.25
N PRO A 12 29.06 35.56 -13.96
CA PRO A 12 28.05 36.55 -13.66
C PRO A 12 28.45 37.32 -12.41
N LYS A 13 28.39 38.67 -12.49
CA LYS A 13 28.62 39.52 -11.31
C LYS A 13 27.45 39.37 -10.36
N THR A 14 27.62 38.64 -9.30
CA THR A 14 26.66 38.61 -8.19
C THR A 14 26.79 39.91 -7.39
N THR A 15 25.80 40.77 -7.45
CA THR A 15 25.66 41.92 -6.57
C THR A 15 25.23 41.44 -5.19
N TYR A 16 26.16 41.42 -4.26
CA TYR A 16 25.85 41.13 -2.86
C TYR A 16 25.15 42.33 -2.24
N ASN A 17 23.94 42.13 -1.71
CA ASN A 17 23.23 43.14 -0.94
C ASN A 17 23.42 42.84 0.55
N PRO A 18 24.22 43.63 1.29
CA PRO A 18 24.51 43.38 2.70
C PRO A 18 23.28 43.54 3.62
N ASP A 19 22.23 44.17 3.17
CA ASP A 19 20.99 44.42 3.95
C ASP A 19 19.88 43.39 3.65
N TYR A 20 20.18 42.34 2.84
CA TYR A 20 19.20 41.31 2.54
C TYR A 20 19.04 40.37 3.75
N ASN A 21 17.91 40.52 4.45
CA ASN A 21 17.51 39.58 5.51
C ASN A 21 16.32 38.72 5.02
N PRO A 22 16.52 37.44 4.76
CA PRO A 22 15.44 36.57 4.27
C PRO A 22 14.29 36.33 5.28
N PHE A 23 14.49 36.70 6.55
CA PHE A 23 13.46 36.58 7.59
C PHE A 23 12.67 37.89 7.86
N ASN A 24 13.02 38.98 7.21
CA ASN A 24 12.31 40.26 7.31
C ASN A 24 11.40 40.43 6.07
N VAL A 25 10.45 39.54 5.88
CA VAL A 25 9.40 39.68 4.86
C VAL A 25 8.35 40.61 5.45
N SER A 26 8.54 41.93 5.31
CA SER A 26 7.44 42.86 5.36
C SER A 26 6.57 42.60 4.12
N ALA A 27 5.58 41.73 4.28
CA ALA A 27 4.66 41.36 3.21
C ALA A 27 3.76 42.59 2.88
N ALA A 28 4.20 43.40 1.92
CA ALA A 28 3.26 44.16 1.12
C ALA A 28 2.59 43.14 0.15
N PRO A 29 1.26 43.02 0.12
CA PRO A 29 0.60 42.13 -0.80
C PRO A 29 0.88 42.58 -2.24
N PRO A 30 1.20 41.67 -3.17
CA PRO A 30 1.32 42.05 -4.57
C PRO A 30 -0.05 42.51 -5.06
N SER A 31 -0.13 43.80 -5.39
CA SER A 31 -1.29 44.42 -5.99
C SER A 31 -1.34 44.07 -7.48
N SER A 32 -1.79 42.87 -7.80
CA SER A 32 -2.41 42.54 -9.09
C SER A 32 -2.98 41.11 -9.05
N TYR A 33 -3.93 40.85 -8.16
CA TYR A 33 -4.90 39.82 -8.46
C TYR A 33 -5.88 40.43 -9.47
N SER A 34 -5.66 40.16 -10.74
CA SER A 34 -6.70 40.31 -11.74
C SER A 34 -7.85 39.38 -11.31
N LYS A 35 -9.02 39.96 -11.04
CA LYS A 35 -10.24 39.20 -10.75
C LYS A 35 -10.41 38.16 -11.88
N PRO A 36 -10.68 36.89 -11.56
CA PRO A 36 -10.97 35.93 -12.60
C PRO A 36 -12.11 36.44 -13.47
N SER A 37 -11.96 36.31 -14.79
CA SER A 37 -12.97 36.73 -15.75
C SER A 37 -14.28 36.02 -15.42
N LYS A 38 -15.43 36.74 -15.57
CA LYS A 38 -16.76 36.21 -15.27
C LYS A 38 -17.17 34.97 -16.09
N ASP A 39 -16.31 34.51 -16.95
CA ASP A 39 -16.58 33.40 -17.87
C ASP A 39 -16.36 31.99 -17.26
N TRP A 40 -15.83 31.88 -16.03
CA TRP A 40 -15.68 30.59 -15.37
C TRP A 40 -17.03 29.93 -14.98
N GLU A 41 -18.08 30.78 -14.75
CA GLU A 41 -19.45 30.29 -14.47
C GLU A 41 -20.08 29.60 -15.69
N GLN A 42 -19.69 29.97 -16.91
CA GLN A 42 -20.20 29.37 -18.14
C GLN A 42 -19.64 27.92 -18.35
N LEU A 43 -18.49 27.60 -17.77
CA LEU A 43 -17.92 26.25 -17.82
C LEU A 43 -18.71 25.24 -17.00
N TYR A 44 -19.48 25.68 -16.00
CA TYR A 44 -20.33 24.83 -15.16
C TYR A 44 -21.78 24.77 -15.59
N ALA A 45 -22.23 25.67 -16.44
CA ALA A 45 -23.62 25.72 -16.95
C ALA A 45 -24.02 24.49 -17.80
N GLY A 46 -23.06 23.64 -18.17
CA GLY A 46 -23.28 22.38 -18.89
C GLY A 46 -23.45 21.14 -18.01
N LEU A 47 -23.02 21.21 -16.75
CA LEU A 47 -23.07 20.06 -15.83
C LEU A 47 -24.41 19.91 -15.08
N GLU A 48 -25.15 21.00 -14.92
CA GLU A 48 -26.43 20.96 -14.21
C GLU A 48 -27.59 20.33 -15.01
N ARG A 49 -27.40 20.05 -16.29
CA ARG A 49 -28.46 19.48 -17.16
C ARG A 49 -28.60 17.95 -17.12
N HIS A 50 -27.77 17.25 -16.36
CA HIS A 50 -27.88 15.79 -16.23
C HIS A 50 -28.38 15.29 -14.86
N ALA A 51 -28.76 16.20 -13.96
CA ALA A 51 -29.24 15.83 -12.62
C ALA A 51 -30.77 15.99 -12.44
N SER A 52 -31.54 16.19 -13.49
CA SER A 52 -33.00 16.37 -13.38
C SER A 52 -33.75 15.51 -14.38
N SER A 53 -33.89 14.21 -14.12
CA SER A 53 -35.04 13.41 -14.56
C SER A 53 -35.01 12.02 -13.90
N GLN A 54 -35.32 11.96 -12.62
CA GLN A 54 -36.07 10.85 -12.04
C GLN A 54 -37.01 11.46 -10.99
N ASN A 55 -38.22 11.80 -11.47
CA ASN A 55 -39.35 12.15 -10.62
C ASN A 55 -39.77 10.90 -9.86
N PHE A 56 -39.48 10.90 -8.54
CA PHE A 56 -40.21 10.04 -7.62
C PHE A 56 -41.37 10.84 -7.07
N HIS A 57 -42.56 10.53 -7.51
CA HIS A 57 -43.80 10.99 -6.88
C HIS A 57 -44.08 10.09 -5.67
N PRO A 58 -44.24 10.63 -4.46
CA PRO A 58 -44.94 9.94 -3.40
C PRO A 58 -46.45 10.19 -3.60
N ASP A 59 -47.20 9.15 -3.79
CA ASP A 59 -48.67 9.18 -3.74
C ASP A 59 -49.12 9.57 -2.35
N GLU A 60 -49.79 10.73 -2.27
CA GLU A 60 -50.72 11.11 -1.21
C GLU A 60 -52.04 10.41 -1.45
N ASN A 61 -52.44 9.56 -0.50
CA ASN A 61 -53.79 9.21 -0.09
C ASN A 61 -53.68 8.00 0.82
N ASP A 62 -54.12 7.97 2.05
CA ASP A 62 -55.47 8.18 2.51
C ASP A 62 -55.42 8.16 4.05
N TYR A 63 -55.64 9.31 4.68
CA TYR A 63 -55.91 9.37 6.14
C TYR A 63 -57.44 9.26 6.30
N ARG A 64 -57.91 8.09 6.70
CA ARG A 64 -59.24 7.95 7.22
C ARG A 64 -59.16 7.55 8.68
N ALA A 65 -59.47 8.49 9.54
CA ALA A 65 -59.69 8.31 10.96
C ALA A 65 -60.92 7.45 11.17
N GLU A 66 -60.80 6.39 11.96
CA GLU A 66 -61.92 5.82 12.70
C GLU A 66 -61.59 5.68 14.18
N GLU A 67 -62.57 6.10 14.93
CA GLU A 67 -62.54 6.43 16.36
C GLU A 67 -62.42 5.20 17.28
N ALA A 68 -62.01 5.55 18.49
CA ALA A 68 -61.81 4.80 19.69
C ALA A 68 -62.88 3.79 20.09
N SER A 69 -62.48 2.71 20.75
CA SER A 69 -63.08 2.22 21.98
C SER A 69 -62.15 1.28 22.75
N PRO A 70 -62.36 1.13 24.06
CA PRO A 70 -61.29 0.96 25.03
C PRO A 70 -61.15 -0.45 25.61
N ALA A 71 -59.97 -0.64 26.20
CA ALA A 71 -59.63 -1.52 27.36
C ALA A 71 -59.98 -3.01 27.25
N GLU A 72 -58.93 -3.81 27.27
CA GLU A 72 -58.85 -4.94 28.20
C GLU A 72 -57.38 -5.18 28.60
N GLU A 73 -57.11 -5.03 29.90
CA GLU A 73 -55.91 -5.41 30.59
C GLU A 73 -55.73 -6.93 30.53
N ASN A 74 -54.52 -7.38 30.09
CA ASN A 74 -54.06 -8.69 30.48
C ASN A 74 -52.56 -8.62 30.84
N PRO A 75 -52.19 -8.90 32.09
CA PRO A 75 -50.79 -9.00 32.48
C PRO A 75 -50.28 -10.40 32.16
N GLY A 76 -49.68 -10.54 30.96
CA GLY A 76 -48.93 -11.72 30.59
C GLY A 76 -47.45 -11.42 30.72
N LEU A 77 -46.92 -11.66 31.91
CA LEU A 77 -45.51 -11.75 32.21
C LEU A 77 -44.93 -12.95 31.47
N TYR A 78 -44.46 -12.76 30.27
CA TYR A 78 -43.49 -13.64 29.63
C TYR A 78 -42.29 -12.82 29.25
N ASP A 79 -41.31 -13.02 30.09
CA ASP A 79 -39.92 -12.73 29.90
C ASP A 79 -39.47 -13.32 28.54
N HIS A 80 -39.65 -12.56 27.47
CA HIS A 80 -38.86 -12.79 26.27
C HIS A 80 -37.47 -12.32 26.62
N VAL A 81 -36.67 -13.23 27.13
CA VAL A 81 -35.24 -13.22 26.91
C VAL A 81 -35.10 -13.16 25.40
N GLU A 82 -35.03 -11.96 24.88
CA GLU A 82 -34.43 -11.75 23.58
C GLU A 82 -33.05 -12.36 23.67
N ASP A 83 -32.94 -13.56 23.13
CA ASP A 83 -31.69 -14.14 22.70
C ASP A 83 -31.03 -13.05 21.86
N SER A 84 -30.26 -12.19 22.54
CA SER A 84 -29.39 -11.25 21.88
C SER A 84 -28.36 -12.11 21.19
N SER A 85 -28.77 -12.64 20.04
CA SER A 85 -27.86 -13.05 19.00
C SER A 85 -26.93 -11.86 18.83
N VAL A 86 -25.78 -11.94 19.48
CA VAL A 86 -24.67 -11.03 19.26
C VAL A 86 -24.49 -11.06 17.76
N SER A 87 -25.11 -10.09 17.11
CA SER A 87 -24.91 -9.82 15.70
C SER A 87 -23.39 -9.83 15.55
N GLU A 88 -22.84 -10.85 14.89
CA GLU A 88 -21.43 -10.93 14.56
C GLU A 88 -21.16 -9.68 13.71
N LYS A 89 -20.89 -8.57 14.39
CA LYS A 89 -20.34 -7.37 13.76
C LYS A 89 -19.06 -7.83 13.11
N SER A 90 -19.07 -7.90 11.79
CA SER A 90 -17.92 -8.17 10.94
C SER A 90 -16.66 -7.60 11.59
N GLY A 91 -15.69 -8.49 11.85
CA GLY A 91 -14.56 -8.38 12.71
C GLY A 91 -13.98 -6.99 12.94
N GLN A 92 -14.23 -6.42 14.09
CA GLN A 92 -13.43 -5.30 14.56
C GLN A 92 -12.04 -5.86 14.89
N HIS A 93 -11.05 -5.47 14.09
CA HIS A 93 -9.68 -5.79 14.36
C HIS A 93 -9.10 -4.76 15.33
N TYR A 94 -8.28 -5.20 16.27
CA TYR A 94 -7.57 -4.34 17.18
C TYR A 94 -6.07 -4.46 16.97
N GLN A 95 -5.40 -3.32 16.69
CA GLN A 95 -3.95 -3.31 16.54
C GLN A 95 -3.27 -3.12 17.89
N PHE A 96 -2.36 -4.03 18.25
CA PHE A 96 -1.57 -3.94 19.47
C PHE A 96 -0.12 -3.56 19.15
N LYS A 97 0.33 -2.42 19.71
CA LYS A 97 1.70 -1.87 19.59
C LYS A 97 2.21 -1.72 18.15
N GLY A 98 1.33 -1.45 17.17
CA GLY A 98 1.73 -1.34 15.76
C GLY A 98 2.40 -2.60 15.20
N ARG A 99 2.11 -3.77 15.78
CA ARG A 99 2.77 -5.02 15.40
C ARG A 99 1.82 -6.20 15.25
N PHE A 100 0.87 -6.32 16.15
CA PHE A 100 -0.05 -7.45 16.16
C PHE A 100 -1.46 -6.99 15.87
N ILE A 101 -2.19 -7.77 15.08
CA ILE A 101 -3.61 -7.62 14.86
C ILE A 101 -4.30 -8.70 15.68
N LEU A 102 -5.23 -8.27 16.55
CA LEU A 102 -6.06 -9.13 17.38
C LEU A 102 -7.46 -9.17 16.77
N THR A 103 -8.01 -10.36 16.61
CA THR A 103 -9.37 -10.52 16.11
C THR A 103 -10.04 -11.71 16.78
N SER A 104 -11.35 -11.58 17.07
CA SER A 104 -12.14 -12.67 17.62
C SER A 104 -12.43 -13.71 16.53
N VAL A 105 -12.31 -14.98 16.89
CA VAL A 105 -12.70 -16.12 16.06
C VAL A 105 -13.56 -17.06 16.87
N LYS A 106 -14.33 -17.94 16.24
CA LYS A 106 -15.23 -18.88 16.97
C LYS A 106 -14.51 -19.74 18.01
N SER A 107 -13.22 -19.97 17.85
CA SER A 107 -12.39 -20.78 18.76
C SER A 107 -11.65 -19.99 19.83
N GLY A 108 -11.78 -18.64 19.86
CA GLY A 108 -11.09 -17.80 20.81
C GLY A 108 -10.52 -16.51 20.22
N LEU A 109 -9.30 -16.12 20.61
CA LEU A 109 -8.61 -14.92 20.18
C LEU A 109 -7.48 -15.27 19.20
N MET A 110 -7.57 -14.78 17.97
CA MET A 110 -6.51 -14.90 17.00
C MET A 110 -5.58 -13.68 17.05
N ILE A 111 -4.28 -13.94 17.05
CA ILE A 111 -3.21 -12.95 17.07
C ILE A 111 -2.38 -13.12 15.80
N ILE A 112 -2.26 -12.07 15.00
CA ILE A 112 -1.55 -12.06 13.72
C ILE A 112 -0.39 -11.06 13.81
N ASP A 113 0.83 -11.47 13.44
CA ASP A 113 1.95 -10.54 13.24
C ASP A 113 1.78 -9.86 11.88
N GLN A 114 1.48 -8.55 11.89
CA GLN A 114 1.12 -7.79 10.68
C GLN A 114 2.23 -7.77 9.62
N GLN A 115 3.51 -7.67 10.04
CA GLN A 115 4.62 -7.68 9.11
C GLN A 115 4.77 -9.06 8.44
N ARG A 116 4.71 -10.13 9.23
CA ARG A 116 4.85 -11.50 8.71
C ARG A 116 3.68 -11.88 7.82
N ALA A 117 2.46 -11.43 8.16
CA ALA A 117 1.28 -11.59 7.31
C ALA A 117 1.48 -10.91 5.96
N HIS A 118 1.95 -9.67 5.96
CA HIS A 118 2.20 -8.94 4.72
C HIS A 118 3.34 -9.54 3.89
N ILE A 119 4.44 -10.01 4.54
CA ILE A 119 5.50 -10.76 3.85
C ILE A 119 4.93 -11.99 3.14
N ARG A 120 4.04 -12.75 3.81
CA ARG A 120 3.43 -13.95 3.22
C ARG A 120 2.58 -13.61 2.00
N ILE A 121 1.72 -12.61 2.10
CA ILE A 121 0.86 -12.15 1.01
C ILE A 121 1.68 -11.67 -0.19
N LEU A 122 2.67 -10.82 0.06
CA LEU A 122 3.53 -10.28 -0.99
C LEU A 122 4.36 -11.37 -1.67
N TYR A 123 4.89 -12.31 -0.90
CA TYR A 123 5.65 -13.43 -1.45
C TYR A 123 4.80 -14.26 -2.43
N ASP A 124 3.58 -14.64 -2.02
CA ASP A 124 2.70 -15.42 -2.90
C ASP A 124 2.30 -14.63 -4.15
N LYS A 125 2.07 -13.32 -4.01
CA LYS A 125 1.84 -12.42 -5.14
C LYS A 125 3.04 -12.42 -6.11
N TYR A 126 4.25 -12.28 -5.61
CA TYR A 126 5.46 -12.23 -6.46
C TYR A 126 5.77 -13.57 -7.12
N ILE A 127 5.58 -14.69 -6.42
CA ILE A 127 5.71 -16.04 -7.02
C ILE A 127 4.68 -16.23 -8.13
N ASP A 128 3.44 -15.79 -7.94
CA ASP A 128 2.41 -15.85 -8.98
C ASP A 128 2.79 -14.98 -10.20
N GLN A 129 3.30 -13.77 -9.99
CA GLN A 129 3.79 -12.91 -11.08
C GLN A 129 4.93 -13.57 -11.88
N ILE A 130 5.92 -14.14 -11.20
CA ILE A 130 7.02 -14.87 -11.85
C ILE A 130 6.45 -16.06 -12.65
N SER A 131 5.55 -16.85 -12.05
CA SER A 131 4.97 -18.05 -12.66
C SER A 131 4.16 -17.72 -13.91
N ARG A 132 3.42 -16.61 -13.89
CA ARG A 132 2.63 -16.12 -15.03
C ARG A 132 3.47 -15.30 -16.02
N ARG A 133 4.71 -14.96 -15.69
CA ARG A 133 5.58 -14.08 -16.46
C ARG A 133 4.96 -12.70 -16.71
N GLN A 134 4.27 -12.17 -15.69
CA GLN A 134 3.52 -10.91 -15.76
C GLN A 134 3.91 -10.01 -14.59
N GLY A 135 4.95 -9.21 -14.78
CA GLY A 135 5.33 -8.14 -13.85
C GLY A 135 4.50 -6.88 -14.09
N VAL A 136 4.13 -6.20 -12.99
CA VAL A 136 3.56 -4.86 -13.05
C VAL A 136 4.64 -3.88 -12.67
N SER A 137 5.11 -3.11 -13.65
CA SER A 137 6.14 -2.09 -13.49
C SER A 137 5.52 -0.70 -13.39
N GLN A 138 6.07 0.11 -12.52
CA GLN A 138 5.84 1.55 -12.45
C GLN A 138 7.07 2.26 -13.04
N GLY A 139 6.89 2.91 -14.18
CA GLY A 139 7.97 3.65 -14.85
C GLY A 139 8.50 4.81 -14.00
N MET A 140 9.81 4.95 -13.94
CA MET A 140 10.48 6.05 -13.24
C MET A 140 10.64 7.25 -14.18
N LEU A 141 10.30 8.44 -13.69
CA LEU A 141 10.45 9.68 -14.47
C LEU A 141 11.94 10.02 -14.70
N PHE A 142 12.78 9.72 -13.73
CA PHE A 142 14.23 9.85 -13.78
C PHE A 142 14.84 8.49 -13.45
N PRO A 143 15.43 7.79 -14.43
CA PRO A 143 16.06 6.51 -14.20
C PRO A 143 17.24 6.63 -13.23
N ASP A 144 17.33 5.72 -12.26
CA ASP A 144 18.50 5.58 -11.41
C ASP A 144 19.56 4.74 -12.13
N ILE A 145 20.83 5.02 -11.86
CA ILE A 145 21.95 4.24 -12.42
C ILE A 145 22.62 3.45 -11.30
N VAL A 146 22.69 2.14 -11.49
CA VAL A 146 23.39 1.22 -10.59
C VAL A 146 24.62 0.63 -11.28
N GLN A 147 25.71 0.52 -10.53
CA GLN A 147 26.97 -0.09 -10.97
C GLN A 147 27.20 -1.39 -10.25
N PHE A 148 27.48 -2.47 -11.00
CA PHE A 148 27.82 -3.78 -10.45
C PHE A 148 29.27 -4.15 -10.76
N PRO A 149 29.99 -4.81 -9.81
CA PRO A 149 31.24 -5.48 -10.09
C PRO A 149 31.05 -6.56 -11.16
N LEU A 150 32.10 -6.84 -11.94
CA LEU A 150 32.04 -7.87 -12.98
C LEU A 150 31.64 -9.26 -12.47
N SER A 151 31.96 -9.58 -11.21
CA SER A 151 31.57 -10.83 -10.55
C SER A 151 30.05 -10.95 -10.34
N GLU A 152 29.34 -9.83 -10.18
CA GLU A 152 27.91 -9.78 -9.95
C GLU A 152 27.11 -9.64 -11.26
N VAL A 153 27.72 -9.10 -12.31
CA VAL A 153 27.08 -8.92 -13.63
C VAL A 153 26.58 -10.25 -14.19
N ALA A 154 27.34 -11.33 -14.03
CA ALA A 154 26.93 -12.65 -14.52
C ALA A 154 25.65 -13.14 -13.83
N ILE A 155 25.56 -12.96 -12.52
CA ILE A 155 24.37 -13.31 -11.72
C ILE A 155 23.20 -12.41 -12.09
N LEU A 156 23.44 -11.09 -12.20
CA LEU A 156 22.39 -10.16 -12.61
C LEU A 156 21.80 -10.53 -13.99
N GLN A 157 22.64 -10.90 -14.96
CA GLN A 157 22.17 -11.35 -16.27
C GLN A 157 21.35 -12.63 -16.20
N GLU A 158 21.71 -13.56 -15.31
CA GLU A 158 20.95 -14.79 -15.10
C GLU A 158 19.55 -14.52 -14.52
N ILE A 159 19.44 -13.58 -13.58
CA ILE A 159 18.16 -13.24 -12.92
C ILE A 159 17.39 -12.09 -13.59
N MET A 160 17.91 -11.52 -14.67
CA MET A 160 17.31 -10.34 -15.34
C MET A 160 15.86 -10.57 -15.77
N GLU A 161 15.58 -11.76 -16.31
CA GLU A 161 14.23 -12.13 -16.74
C GLU A 161 13.29 -12.20 -15.53
N ASP A 162 13.72 -12.82 -14.42
CA ASP A 162 12.92 -12.94 -13.21
C ASP A 162 12.70 -11.57 -12.54
N LEU A 163 13.70 -10.67 -12.58
CA LEU A 163 13.53 -9.27 -12.14
C LEU A 163 12.47 -8.54 -12.97
N SER A 164 12.43 -8.77 -14.28
CA SER A 164 11.40 -8.17 -15.14
C SER A 164 9.99 -8.69 -14.78
N PHE A 165 9.85 -9.96 -14.45
CA PHE A 165 8.58 -10.53 -13.99
C PHE A 165 8.16 -10.05 -12.59
N LEU A 166 9.11 -9.57 -11.79
CA LEU A 166 8.82 -8.88 -10.54
C LEU A 166 8.44 -7.40 -10.71
N GLY A 167 8.63 -6.85 -11.93
CA GLY A 167 8.29 -5.48 -12.27
C GLY A 167 9.46 -4.50 -12.31
N PHE A 168 10.70 -4.98 -12.26
CA PHE A 168 11.87 -4.13 -12.53
C PHE A 168 12.14 -4.02 -14.01
N GLU A 169 12.42 -2.80 -14.48
CA GLU A 169 12.85 -2.54 -15.85
C GLU A 169 14.29 -2.03 -15.85
N LEU A 170 15.21 -2.88 -16.28
CA LEU A 170 16.63 -2.59 -16.31
C LEU A 170 17.12 -2.49 -17.76
N THR A 171 17.96 -1.48 -18.06
CA THR A 171 18.65 -1.33 -19.35
C THR A 171 20.15 -1.38 -19.12
N ASP A 172 20.83 -2.26 -19.83
CA ASP A 172 22.29 -2.36 -19.80
C ASP A 172 22.91 -1.15 -20.53
N LEU A 173 23.76 -0.41 -19.83
CA LEU A 173 24.51 0.74 -20.37
C LEU A 173 25.94 0.36 -20.70
N GLY A 174 26.35 -0.88 -20.45
CA GLY A 174 27.70 -1.37 -20.62
C GLY A 174 28.62 -1.14 -19.41
N GLY A 175 29.70 -1.91 -19.34
CA GLY A 175 30.71 -1.77 -18.30
C GLY A 175 30.22 -2.13 -16.88
N GLY A 176 29.14 -2.90 -16.76
CA GLY A 176 28.52 -3.23 -15.47
C GLY A 176 27.57 -2.17 -14.93
N SER A 177 27.24 -1.15 -15.73
CA SER A 177 26.28 -0.10 -15.40
C SER A 177 24.91 -0.43 -15.96
N TYR A 178 23.85 -0.25 -15.16
CA TYR A 178 22.46 -0.49 -15.56
C TYR A 178 21.59 0.71 -15.16
N ALA A 179 20.68 1.10 -16.05
CA ALA A 179 19.65 2.08 -15.76
C ALA A 179 18.39 1.36 -15.27
N ILE A 180 17.83 1.81 -14.17
CA ILE A 180 16.55 1.35 -13.60
C ILE A 180 15.48 2.29 -14.13
N ASN A 181 14.69 1.83 -15.11
CA ASN A 181 13.64 2.64 -15.77
C ASN A 181 12.27 2.42 -15.13
N GLY A 182 12.08 1.30 -14.42
CA GLY A 182 10.85 0.96 -13.76
C GLY A 182 11.08 0.05 -12.56
N VAL A 183 10.15 0.13 -11.62
CA VAL A 183 10.16 -0.61 -10.36
C VAL A 183 8.81 -1.26 -10.11
N PRO A 184 8.74 -2.34 -9.30
CA PRO A 184 7.48 -2.93 -8.89
C PRO A 184 6.54 -1.89 -8.24
N ALA A 185 5.25 -1.93 -8.54
CA ALA A 185 4.26 -1.13 -7.84
C ALA A 185 4.16 -1.56 -6.37
N GLY A 186 4.08 -0.59 -5.46
CA GLY A 186 3.97 -0.83 -4.01
C GLY A 186 5.31 -0.84 -3.26
N ILE A 187 6.39 -0.38 -3.91
CA ILE A 187 7.69 -0.19 -3.24
C ILE A 187 8.07 1.30 -3.12
N GLU A 188 7.07 2.18 -3.12
CA GLU A 188 7.27 3.62 -2.97
C GLU A 188 8.04 3.93 -1.68
N GLY A 189 9.07 4.75 -1.81
CA GLY A 189 9.92 5.14 -0.68
C GLY A 189 11.09 4.19 -0.38
N LEU A 190 11.22 3.06 -1.09
CA LEU A 190 12.42 2.23 -1.06
C LEU A 190 13.43 2.74 -2.08
N ASN A 191 14.73 2.55 -1.78
CA ASN A 191 15.81 2.84 -2.73
C ASN A 191 15.91 1.67 -3.75
N PRO A 192 15.62 1.89 -5.05
CA PRO A 192 15.67 0.83 -6.04
C PRO A 192 17.08 0.23 -6.22
N ILE A 193 18.12 1.07 -6.10
CA ILE A 193 19.52 0.63 -6.24
C ILE A 193 19.87 -0.37 -5.15
N ASP A 194 19.62 -0.01 -3.87
CA ASP A 194 19.91 -0.88 -2.73
C ASP A 194 19.12 -2.19 -2.82
N LEU A 195 17.87 -2.10 -3.28
CA LEU A 195 16.99 -3.25 -3.40
C LEU A 195 17.53 -4.25 -4.44
N ILE A 196 17.89 -3.79 -5.63
CA ILE A 196 18.43 -4.67 -6.69
C ILE A 196 19.80 -5.24 -6.29
N GLN A 197 20.67 -4.42 -5.67
CA GLN A 197 21.95 -4.89 -5.16
C GLN A 197 21.77 -5.99 -4.11
N ASN A 198 20.84 -5.82 -3.17
CA ASN A 198 20.52 -6.86 -2.18
C ASN A 198 19.96 -8.12 -2.81
N MET A 199 19.15 -8.00 -3.86
CA MET A 199 18.60 -9.17 -4.58
C MET A 199 19.70 -9.93 -5.30
N VAL A 200 20.61 -9.26 -6.02
CA VAL A 200 21.76 -9.87 -6.69
C VAL A 200 22.69 -10.54 -5.68
N HIS A 201 23.01 -9.84 -4.59
CA HIS A 201 23.88 -10.38 -3.54
C HIS A 201 23.27 -11.61 -2.87
N THR A 202 21.96 -11.56 -2.55
CA THR A 202 21.26 -12.70 -1.95
C THR A 202 21.16 -13.89 -2.91
N ALA A 203 20.96 -13.63 -4.20
CA ALA A 203 20.97 -14.66 -5.24
C ALA A 203 22.35 -15.29 -5.36
N MET A 204 23.43 -14.49 -5.28
CA MET A 204 24.80 -15.00 -5.31
C MET A 204 25.15 -15.86 -4.09
N GLU A 205 24.75 -15.45 -2.88
CA GLU A 205 25.06 -16.15 -1.63
C GLU A 205 24.24 -17.42 -1.44
N LYS A 206 22.95 -17.38 -1.77
CA LYS A 206 21.96 -18.43 -1.45
C LYS A 206 21.41 -19.10 -2.69
N GLY A 207 21.73 -18.59 -3.87
CA GLY A 207 21.23 -19.10 -5.13
C GLY A 207 21.60 -20.57 -5.30
N GLY A 208 20.58 -21.40 -5.34
CA GLY A 208 20.70 -22.80 -5.70
C GLY A 208 20.93 -22.94 -7.21
N LYS A 209 21.25 -24.16 -7.62
CA LYS A 209 21.35 -24.50 -9.05
C LYS A 209 19.98 -24.61 -9.73
N VAL A 210 18.90 -24.50 -8.97
CA VAL A 210 17.52 -24.70 -9.42
C VAL A 210 16.85 -23.34 -9.55
N LYS A 211 16.28 -23.05 -10.71
CA LYS A 211 15.65 -21.77 -11.03
C LYS A 211 14.56 -21.40 -10.03
N GLU A 212 13.77 -22.35 -9.58
CA GLU A 212 12.70 -22.16 -8.60
C GLU A 212 13.22 -21.68 -7.24
N GLU A 213 14.41 -22.12 -6.83
CA GLU A 213 15.05 -21.65 -5.59
C GLU A 213 15.45 -20.17 -5.71
N VAL A 214 16.03 -19.78 -6.85
CA VAL A 214 16.40 -18.39 -7.13
C VAL A 214 15.15 -17.51 -7.15
N GLN A 215 14.09 -17.92 -7.83
CA GLN A 215 12.83 -17.21 -7.88
C GLN A 215 12.21 -17.01 -6.49
N SER A 216 12.23 -18.06 -5.67
CA SER A 216 11.78 -18.02 -4.28
C SER A 216 12.59 -17.03 -3.43
N ILE A 217 13.91 -16.99 -3.61
CA ILE A 217 14.81 -16.06 -2.93
C ILE A 217 14.51 -14.62 -3.34
N LEU A 218 14.37 -14.37 -4.64
CA LEU A 218 14.07 -13.02 -5.17
C LEU A 218 12.72 -12.52 -4.66
N ALA A 219 11.67 -13.35 -4.76
CA ALA A 219 10.34 -13.02 -4.28
C ALA A 219 10.33 -12.75 -2.77
N LEU A 220 11.04 -13.56 -1.96
CA LEU A 220 11.12 -13.37 -0.52
C LEU A 220 11.90 -12.11 -0.14
N THR A 221 12.99 -11.81 -0.85
CA THR A 221 13.80 -10.62 -0.60
C THR A 221 12.99 -9.36 -0.88
N LEU A 222 12.29 -9.32 -2.01
CA LEU A 222 11.39 -8.23 -2.36
C LEU A 222 10.22 -8.10 -1.37
N ALA A 223 9.58 -9.22 -1.00
CA ALA A 223 8.48 -9.22 -0.05
C ALA A 223 8.88 -8.67 1.33
N LYS A 224 10.08 -9.00 1.81
CA LYS A 224 10.61 -8.48 3.08
C LYS A 224 10.90 -6.98 3.02
N ALA A 225 11.39 -6.49 1.89
CA ALA A 225 11.69 -5.08 1.70
C ALA A 225 10.39 -4.24 1.60
N ALA A 226 9.40 -4.74 0.88
CA ALA A 226 8.12 -4.05 0.63
C ALA A 226 7.08 -4.23 1.75
N ALA A 227 7.33 -5.10 2.75
CA ALA A 227 6.37 -5.37 3.80
C ALA A 227 6.19 -4.21 4.77
N ILE A 228 5.00 -4.13 5.37
CA ILE A 228 4.69 -3.22 6.47
C ILE A 228 5.80 -3.26 7.52
N VAL A 229 6.31 -2.08 7.89
CA VAL A 229 7.37 -1.98 8.89
C VAL A 229 6.81 -2.12 10.31
N PRO A 230 7.57 -2.67 11.26
CA PRO A 230 7.16 -2.73 12.66
C PRO A 230 6.89 -1.33 13.22
N GLY A 231 5.77 -1.16 13.92
CA GLY A 231 5.34 0.12 14.48
C GLY A 231 4.41 0.93 13.59
N GLN A 232 4.20 0.53 12.34
CA GLN A 232 3.23 1.18 11.46
C GLN A 232 1.80 0.99 11.96
N VAL A 233 1.10 2.10 12.14
CA VAL A 233 -0.31 2.11 12.53
C VAL A 233 -1.16 1.87 11.29
N LEU A 234 -2.10 0.93 11.39
CA LEU A 234 -3.04 0.57 10.32
C LEU A 234 -4.45 1.06 10.66
N THR A 235 -5.18 1.48 9.66
CA THR A 235 -6.63 1.73 9.76
C THR A 235 -7.40 0.39 9.84
N ASN A 236 -8.69 0.45 10.19
CA ASN A 236 -9.53 -0.76 10.24
C ASN A 236 -9.66 -1.42 8.86
N GLU A 237 -9.77 -0.63 7.80
CA GLU A 237 -9.85 -1.12 6.42
C GLU A 237 -8.55 -1.82 6.02
N GLU A 238 -7.39 -1.23 6.36
CA GLU A 238 -6.09 -1.84 6.08
C GLU A 238 -5.88 -3.15 6.86
N MET A 239 -6.30 -3.20 8.13
CA MET A 239 -6.26 -4.43 8.92
C MET A 239 -7.17 -5.51 8.33
N THR A 240 -8.39 -5.15 7.93
CA THR A 240 -9.33 -6.07 7.28
C THR A 240 -8.74 -6.59 5.98
N GLY A 241 -8.23 -5.70 5.11
CA GLY A 241 -7.60 -6.10 3.85
C GLY A 241 -6.38 -7.02 4.05
N LEU A 242 -5.58 -6.78 5.10
CA LEU A 242 -4.44 -7.64 5.44
C LEU A 242 -4.89 -9.03 5.92
N VAL A 243 -5.93 -9.09 6.75
CA VAL A 243 -6.48 -10.37 7.26
C VAL A 243 -7.10 -11.16 6.11
N ASP A 244 -7.94 -10.53 5.29
CA ASP A 244 -8.57 -11.17 4.14
C ASP A 244 -7.52 -11.67 3.13
N GLY A 245 -6.52 -10.84 2.83
CA GLY A 245 -5.39 -11.22 1.98
C GLY A 245 -4.60 -12.41 2.53
N LEU A 246 -4.38 -12.44 3.85
CA LEU A 246 -3.70 -13.56 4.50
C LEU A 246 -4.48 -14.88 4.37
N PHE A 247 -5.79 -14.85 4.52
CA PHE A 247 -6.60 -16.06 4.38
C PHE A 247 -6.89 -16.46 2.92
N ALA A 248 -6.58 -15.59 1.97
CA ALA A 248 -6.63 -15.92 0.55
C ALA A 248 -5.41 -16.71 0.06
N VAL A 249 -4.27 -16.70 0.80
CA VAL A 249 -3.06 -17.46 0.42
C VAL A 249 -3.14 -18.91 0.87
N ALA A 250 -2.40 -19.79 0.18
CA ALA A 250 -2.44 -21.24 0.42
C ALA A 250 -1.92 -21.64 1.82
N THR A 251 -0.97 -20.90 2.40
CA THR A 251 -0.33 -21.23 3.69
C THR A 251 -0.24 -20.02 4.60
N PRO A 252 -1.36 -19.60 5.26
CA PRO A 252 -1.41 -18.39 6.07
C PRO A 252 -0.62 -18.46 7.39
N ASN A 253 -0.33 -19.66 7.87
CA ASN A 253 0.22 -19.87 9.21
C ASN A 253 1.72 -19.53 9.33
N TYR A 254 2.46 -19.61 8.23
CA TYR A 254 3.91 -19.47 8.23
C TYR A 254 4.39 -18.57 7.08
N THR A 255 5.43 -17.80 7.35
CA THR A 255 6.19 -17.11 6.29
C THR A 255 6.97 -18.15 5.47
N PRO A 256 7.44 -17.80 4.24
CA PRO A 256 8.26 -18.73 3.42
C PRO A 256 9.55 -19.18 4.12
N ASP A 257 10.08 -18.36 5.04
CA ASP A 257 11.27 -18.69 5.86
C ASP A 257 10.90 -19.39 7.20
N GLY A 258 9.68 -19.89 7.34
CA GLY A 258 9.25 -20.76 8.44
C GLY A 258 8.87 -20.06 9.74
N LYS A 259 8.72 -18.73 9.76
CA LYS A 259 8.28 -18.01 10.97
C LYS A 259 6.77 -18.05 11.11
N THR A 260 6.27 -18.24 12.32
CA THR A 260 4.83 -18.20 12.63
C THR A 260 4.24 -16.85 12.33
N VAL A 261 3.16 -16.81 11.55
CA VAL A 261 2.41 -15.61 11.17
C VAL A 261 1.27 -15.34 12.14
N LEU A 262 0.49 -16.36 12.47
CA LEU A 262 -0.66 -16.26 13.35
C LEU A 262 -0.67 -17.34 14.43
N SER A 263 -1.34 -17.06 15.54
CA SER A 263 -1.59 -17.98 16.64
C SER A 263 -3.00 -17.75 17.19
N VAL A 264 -3.65 -18.79 17.67
CA VAL A 264 -4.97 -18.71 18.30
C VAL A 264 -4.84 -19.10 19.76
N ILE A 265 -5.33 -18.24 20.66
CA ILE A 265 -5.53 -18.54 22.07
C ILE A 265 -6.98 -19.01 22.22
N ASN A 266 -7.16 -20.28 22.59
CA ASN A 266 -8.47 -20.85 22.74
C ASN A 266 -9.24 -20.21 23.92
N GLU A 267 -10.56 -20.25 23.86
CA GLU A 267 -11.44 -19.70 24.92
C GLU A 267 -11.14 -20.32 26.29
N ASP A 268 -10.95 -21.63 26.35
CA ASP A 268 -10.58 -22.35 27.61
C ASP A 268 -9.28 -21.82 28.23
N ASP A 269 -8.31 -21.44 27.41
CA ASP A 269 -7.04 -20.89 27.90
C ASP A 269 -7.20 -19.44 28.38
N LEU A 270 -8.07 -18.67 27.73
CA LEU A 270 -8.45 -17.33 28.20
C LEU A 270 -9.17 -17.42 29.55
N GLU A 271 -10.15 -18.32 29.70
CA GLU A 271 -10.85 -18.51 30.96
C GLU A 271 -9.94 -18.94 32.13
N LYS A 272 -8.90 -19.73 31.85
CA LYS A 272 -7.93 -20.14 32.88
C LYS A 272 -7.14 -18.97 33.47
N LEU A 273 -7.01 -17.85 32.75
CA LEU A 273 -6.33 -16.65 33.25
C LEU A 273 -7.13 -15.92 34.35
N PHE A 274 -8.42 -16.21 34.47
CA PHE A 274 -9.33 -15.55 35.43
C PHE A 274 -9.80 -16.49 36.54
N LYS A 275 -9.34 -17.72 36.61
CA LYS A 275 -9.55 -18.70 37.68
C LYS A 275 -8.38 -18.68 38.65
#